data_0462141ff008f0b229ff28e2bae5078a
#
_entry.id   0462141ff008f0b229ff28e2bae5078a
#
_cell.length_a   1.000
_cell.length_b   1.000
_cell.length_c   1.000
_cell.angle_alpha   90.00
_cell.angle_beta   90.00
_cell.angle_gamma   90.00
#
_symmetry.space_group_name_H-M   'P 1'
#
loop_
_entity.id
_entity.type
_entity.pdbx_description
1 polymer ?
#
loop_
_entity_poly.entity_id
_entity_poly.type
_entity_poly.pdbx_seq_one_letter_code
_entity_poly.pdbx_strand_id
1 'polypeptide(L)'
;NPYNGFWDCMHWGHAVSKDLVHWEYLPLALAPSEEYDDYQKGGCFSGSAIEHEGKLYVFYTATANHGNGSEQSQCLAISEDGINFEKYDGNPLFDAPEGIQPDSFRDPKVWKHENKYYMVVGASRNNRGLALIYESADLYHWNFLNVLAESRGEWGFMWECPDFYQLGDKYVLTFSPMGSGDHTSVYLTGDFDYKTGKFDWHISGEMDWGFDFYAPQSMVAPDGRRLIV
;
A
#
# COMPACT_ATOMS: atom_id res chain seq x y z
N ASN A 1 -4.46 1.17 16.40
CA ASN A 1 -4.93 0.21 17.40
C ASN A 1 -6.01 0.87 18.28
N PRO A 2 -7.26 0.36 18.32
CA PRO A 2 -8.33 0.95 19.11
C PRO A 2 -8.24 0.68 20.62
N TYR A 3 -7.34 -0.21 21.06
CA TYR A 3 -7.30 -0.69 22.45
C TYR A 3 -6.15 -0.14 23.28
N ASN A 4 -5.10 0.36 22.64
CA ASN A 4 -3.98 1.01 23.34
C ASN A 4 -3.22 1.98 22.42
N GLY A 5 -2.33 2.80 22.99
CA GLY A 5 -1.53 3.78 22.27
C GLY A 5 -0.18 3.26 21.75
N PHE A 6 0.08 1.97 21.87
CA PHE A 6 1.32 1.36 21.40
C PHE A 6 1.09 0.59 20.12
N TRP A 7 2.21 0.30 19.42
CA TRP A 7 2.20 -0.61 18.29
C TRP A 7 1.84 -2.02 18.75
N ASP A 8 0.76 -2.55 18.21
CA ASP A 8 0.17 -3.83 18.58
C ASP A 8 -0.75 -4.29 17.44
N CYS A 9 -1.70 -5.14 17.72
CA CYS A 9 -2.67 -5.67 16.78
C CYS A 9 -3.41 -4.55 16.02
N MET A 10 -3.06 -4.34 14.74
CA MET A 10 -3.56 -3.23 13.94
C MET A 10 -4.95 -3.46 13.38
N HIS A 11 -5.75 -2.40 13.40
CA HIS A 11 -7.10 -2.34 12.85
C HIS A 11 -7.20 -1.15 11.90
N TRP A 12 -8.18 -1.16 11.01
CA TRP A 12 -8.51 0.01 10.21
C TRP A 12 -9.61 0.82 10.89
N GLY A 13 -9.28 2.02 11.32
CA GLY A 13 -10.26 3.04 11.67
C GLY A 13 -11.02 3.48 10.43
N HIS A 14 -12.21 4.03 10.62
CA HIS A 14 -13.07 4.45 9.54
C HIS A 14 -13.75 5.78 9.84
N ALA A 15 -13.72 6.67 8.88
CA ALA A 15 -14.43 7.95 8.95
C ALA A 15 -14.86 8.39 7.55
N VAL A 16 -15.94 9.15 7.48
CA VAL A 16 -16.48 9.72 6.24
C VAL A 16 -16.53 11.23 6.32
N SER A 17 -16.27 11.90 5.21
CA SER A 17 -16.37 13.34 5.09
C SER A 17 -16.97 13.74 3.75
N LYS A 18 -17.71 14.85 3.75
CA LYS A 18 -18.24 15.47 2.51
C LYS A 18 -17.32 16.56 1.96
N ASP A 19 -16.42 17.08 2.79
CA ASP A 19 -15.61 18.26 2.48
C ASP A 19 -14.11 18.09 2.82
N LEU A 20 -13.71 16.91 3.31
CA LEU A 20 -12.35 16.56 3.77
C LEU A 20 -11.86 17.38 4.97
N VAL A 21 -12.75 18.12 5.63
CA VAL A 21 -12.47 18.94 6.82
C VAL A 21 -13.27 18.45 8.02
N HIS A 22 -14.54 18.16 7.82
CA HIS A 22 -15.44 17.67 8.86
C HIS A 22 -15.67 16.18 8.67
N TRP A 23 -15.28 15.39 9.68
CA TRP A 23 -15.29 13.93 9.62
C TRP A 23 -16.28 13.35 10.64
N GLU A 24 -17.03 12.36 10.19
CA GLU A 24 -17.88 11.52 11.01
C GLU A 24 -17.23 10.14 11.16
N TYR A 25 -17.04 9.70 12.41
CA TYR A 25 -16.48 8.37 12.69
C TYR A 25 -17.53 7.29 12.45
N LEU A 26 -17.10 6.24 11.77
CA LEU A 26 -17.88 5.05 11.50
C LEU A 26 -17.31 3.85 12.31
N PRO A 27 -18.00 2.71 12.36
CA PRO A 27 -17.44 1.48 12.91
C PRO A 27 -16.10 1.12 12.24
N LEU A 28 -15.26 0.35 12.93
CA LEU A 28 -14.00 -0.14 12.35
C LEU A 28 -14.24 -0.82 11.02
N ALA A 29 -13.46 -0.46 10.01
CA ALA A 29 -13.55 -1.09 8.69
C ALA A 29 -12.98 -2.51 8.72
N LEU A 30 -11.80 -2.70 9.32
CA LEU A 30 -11.15 -4.00 9.42
C LEU A 30 -10.63 -4.24 10.84
N ALA A 31 -10.86 -5.46 11.32
CA ALA A 31 -10.27 -5.98 12.54
C ALA A 31 -9.60 -7.33 12.25
N PRO A 32 -8.49 -7.66 12.91
CA PRO A 32 -7.89 -8.98 12.80
C PRO A 32 -8.86 -10.05 13.32
N SER A 33 -9.08 -11.10 12.54
CA SER A 33 -10.02 -12.18 12.85
C SER A 33 -9.59 -13.53 12.31
N GLU A 34 -8.58 -13.55 11.43
CA GLU A 34 -8.17 -14.73 10.69
C GLU A 34 -6.75 -15.16 11.08
N GLU A 35 -6.38 -16.39 10.76
CA GLU A 35 -5.04 -16.91 11.03
C GLU A 35 -3.95 -16.11 10.30
N TYR A 36 -4.25 -15.58 9.11
CA TYR A 36 -3.31 -14.81 8.32
C TYR A 36 -3.14 -13.35 8.79
N ASP A 37 -4.01 -12.82 9.64
CA ASP A 37 -3.90 -11.48 10.22
C ASP A 37 -3.84 -11.47 11.75
N ASP A 38 -3.49 -12.55 12.35
CA ASP A 38 -3.28 -12.87 13.77
C ASP A 38 -3.63 -11.73 14.75
N TYR A 39 -4.78 -11.85 15.40
CA TYR A 39 -5.30 -10.85 16.33
C TYR A 39 -4.42 -10.60 17.58
N GLN A 40 -3.39 -11.40 17.81
CA GLN A 40 -2.53 -11.28 18.99
C GLN A 40 -1.22 -10.56 18.72
N LYS A 41 -0.63 -10.70 17.52
CA LYS A 41 0.73 -10.25 17.24
C LYS A 41 0.93 -9.63 15.86
N GLY A 42 -0.12 -9.53 15.10
CA GLY A 42 -0.07 -9.03 13.74
C GLY A 42 -1.09 -7.93 13.52
N GLY A 43 -1.99 -8.15 12.59
CA GLY A 43 -3.09 -7.25 12.32
C GLY A 43 -3.32 -6.95 10.86
N CYS A 44 -4.30 -6.09 10.64
CA CYS A 44 -4.58 -5.51 9.33
C CYS A 44 -3.72 -4.26 9.16
N PHE A 45 -2.59 -4.40 8.46
CA PHE A 45 -1.69 -3.29 8.16
C PHE A 45 -2.22 -2.43 7.01
N SER A 46 -1.50 -1.37 6.67
CA SER A 46 -1.89 -0.37 5.69
C SER A 46 -2.15 -0.95 4.29
N GLY A 47 -2.82 -0.16 3.48
CA GLY A 47 -3.14 -0.49 2.11
C GLY A 47 -3.93 0.61 1.41
N SER A 48 -4.81 0.25 0.48
CA SER A 48 -5.57 1.21 -0.31
C SER A 48 -6.94 0.68 -0.69
N ALA A 49 -7.77 1.55 -1.23
CA ALA A 49 -9.11 1.21 -1.71
C ALA A 49 -9.31 1.63 -3.16
N ILE A 50 -10.14 0.89 -3.87
CA ILE A 50 -10.62 1.24 -5.21
C ILE A 50 -12.10 0.94 -5.33
N GLU A 51 -12.86 1.86 -5.94
CA GLU A 51 -14.24 1.62 -6.31
C GLU A 51 -14.29 0.84 -7.64
N HIS A 52 -15.12 -0.19 -7.70
CA HIS A 52 -15.40 -0.95 -8.88
C HIS A 52 -16.83 -1.47 -8.85
N GLU A 53 -17.63 -1.13 -9.89
CA GLU A 53 -19.03 -1.56 -10.06
C GLU A 53 -19.91 -1.27 -8.84
N GLY A 54 -19.72 -0.11 -8.23
CA GLY A 54 -20.51 0.34 -7.07
C GLY A 54 -20.12 -0.29 -5.74
N LYS A 55 -19.06 -1.10 -5.69
CA LYS A 55 -18.50 -1.69 -4.49
C LYS A 55 -17.13 -1.08 -4.18
N LEU A 56 -16.76 -1.07 -2.91
CA LEU A 56 -15.45 -0.64 -2.46
C LEU A 56 -14.57 -1.87 -2.18
N TYR A 57 -13.48 -2.01 -2.92
CA TYR A 57 -12.48 -3.04 -2.75
C TYR A 57 -11.32 -2.47 -1.94
N VAL A 58 -11.04 -3.04 -0.80
CA VAL A 58 -9.98 -2.61 0.12
C VAL A 58 -8.88 -3.65 0.13
N PHE A 59 -7.71 -3.26 -0.35
CA PHE A 59 -6.51 -4.09 -0.30
C PHE A 59 -5.69 -3.69 0.91
N TYR A 60 -5.25 -4.66 1.70
CA TYR A 60 -4.49 -4.43 2.91
C TYR A 60 -3.41 -5.50 3.09
N THR A 61 -2.43 -5.21 3.90
CA THR A 61 -1.45 -6.21 4.28
C THR A 61 -1.90 -6.89 5.55
N ALA A 62 -2.11 -8.17 5.49
CA ALA A 62 -2.27 -9.01 6.66
C ALA A 62 -0.91 -9.38 7.23
N THR A 63 -0.77 -9.33 8.54
CA THR A 63 0.46 -9.71 9.24
C THR A 63 0.15 -10.76 10.28
N ALA A 64 0.85 -11.89 10.20
CA ALA A 64 0.77 -12.97 11.17
C ALA A 64 2.15 -13.34 11.71
N ASN A 65 2.19 -13.87 12.94
CA ASN A 65 3.42 -14.36 13.54
C ASN A 65 3.24 -15.80 14.03
N HIS A 66 3.69 -16.73 13.23
CA HIS A 66 3.60 -18.17 13.50
C HIS A 66 4.74 -18.72 14.40
N GLY A 67 5.47 -17.85 15.11
CA GLY A 67 6.55 -18.23 16.01
C GLY A 67 7.93 -18.32 15.35
N ASN A 68 8.00 -18.24 14.02
CA ASN A 68 9.23 -18.25 13.24
C ASN A 68 9.61 -16.87 12.67
N GLY A 69 8.88 -15.84 13.06
CA GLY A 69 8.96 -14.49 12.51
C GLY A 69 7.59 -14.01 12.03
N SER A 70 7.55 -12.76 11.60
CA SER A 70 6.35 -12.15 11.01
C SER A 70 6.30 -12.47 9.52
N GLU A 71 5.11 -12.78 9.02
CA GLU A 71 4.84 -12.95 7.59
C GLU A 71 3.79 -11.93 7.17
N GLN A 72 3.98 -11.35 5.98
CA GLN A 72 3.12 -10.32 5.42
C GLN A 72 2.58 -10.78 4.07
N SER A 73 1.26 -10.76 3.95
CA SER A 73 0.53 -11.20 2.76
C SER A 73 -0.44 -10.13 2.31
N GLN A 74 -0.73 -10.04 1.02
CA GLN A 74 -1.70 -9.10 0.52
C GLN A 74 -3.09 -9.72 0.54
N CYS A 75 -4.05 -8.98 1.09
CA CYS A 75 -5.42 -9.42 1.31
C CYS A 75 -6.44 -8.42 0.76
N LEU A 76 -7.67 -8.89 0.61
CA LEU A 76 -8.81 -8.13 0.10
C LEU A 76 -9.98 -8.18 1.09
N ALA A 77 -10.64 -7.03 1.26
CA ALA A 77 -11.99 -6.96 1.83
C ALA A 77 -12.89 -6.13 0.90
N ILE A 78 -14.19 -6.42 0.91
CA ILE A 78 -15.15 -5.81 -0.01
C ILE A 78 -16.30 -5.23 0.79
N SER A 79 -16.76 -4.05 0.39
CA SER A 79 -17.95 -3.41 0.94
C SER A 79 -18.91 -3.01 -0.17
N GLU A 80 -20.19 -3.30 0.03
CA GLU A 80 -21.29 -2.88 -0.87
C GLU A 80 -21.87 -1.52 -0.49
N ASP A 81 -21.70 -1.10 0.76
CA ASP A 81 -22.30 0.12 1.31
C ASP A 81 -21.27 1.17 1.76
N GLY A 82 -19.97 0.85 1.67
CA GLY A 82 -18.88 1.69 2.14
C GLY A 82 -18.78 1.78 3.67
N ILE A 83 -19.51 0.96 4.41
CA ILE A 83 -19.57 0.96 5.89
C ILE A 83 -19.16 -0.40 6.44
N ASN A 84 -19.74 -1.47 5.91
CA ASN A 84 -19.49 -2.83 6.34
C ASN A 84 -18.55 -3.52 5.35
N PHE A 85 -17.45 -4.08 5.85
CA PHE A 85 -16.42 -4.73 5.05
C PHE A 85 -16.38 -6.22 5.36
N GLU A 86 -16.41 -7.04 4.34
CA GLU A 86 -16.27 -8.49 4.44
C GLU A 86 -14.93 -8.92 3.83
N LYS A 87 -14.13 -9.66 4.60
CA LYS A 87 -12.88 -10.24 4.12
C LYS A 87 -13.18 -11.27 3.05
N TYR A 88 -12.42 -11.25 1.97
CA TYR A 88 -12.58 -12.19 0.88
C TYR A 88 -12.19 -13.61 1.29
N ASP A 89 -13.05 -14.59 1.03
CA ASP A 89 -12.83 -16.00 1.41
C ASP A 89 -11.58 -16.63 0.79
N GLY A 90 -11.09 -16.07 -0.31
CA GLY A 90 -9.88 -16.51 -0.99
C GLY A 90 -8.60 -15.84 -0.51
N ASN A 91 -8.63 -15.13 0.63
CA ASN A 91 -7.42 -14.57 1.24
C ASN A 91 -6.50 -15.64 1.85
N PRO A 92 -5.17 -15.40 1.90
CA PRO A 92 -4.45 -14.29 1.26
C PRO A 92 -4.49 -14.39 -0.27
N LEU A 93 -4.50 -13.23 -0.96
CA LEU A 93 -4.41 -13.20 -2.42
C LEU A 93 -3.05 -13.69 -2.91
N PHE A 94 -1.98 -13.28 -2.23
CA PHE A 94 -0.61 -13.72 -2.47
C PHE A 94 0.34 -13.31 -1.34
N ASP A 95 1.40 -14.08 -1.20
CA ASP A 95 2.48 -13.89 -0.23
C ASP A 95 3.69 -13.21 -0.87
N ALA A 96 4.70 -12.90 -0.04
CA ALA A 96 5.97 -12.36 -0.52
C ALA A 96 6.62 -13.35 -1.51
N PRO A 97 7.01 -12.89 -2.72
CA PRO A 97 7.64 -13.76 -3.70
C PRO A 97 9.05 -14.17 -3.26
N GLU A 98 9.58 -15.22 -3.91
CA GLU A 98 10.92 -15.72 -3.63
C GLU A 98 11.98 -14.61 -3.68
N GLY A 99 12.83 -14.57 -2.66
CA GLY A 99 13.89 -13.58 -2.51
C GLY A 99 13.48 -12.27 -1.85
N ILE A 100 12.19 -12.07 -1.57
CA ILE A 100 11.67 -10.97 -0.77
C ILE A 100 11.58 -11.41 0.70
N GLN A 101 11.92 -10.51 1.62
CA GLN A 101 11.81 -10.77 3.05
C GLN A 101 10.33 -10.86 3.46
N PRO A 102 9.87 -11.98 4.07
CA PRO A 102 8.46 -12.19 4.38
C PRO A 102 7.87 -11.17 5.36
N ASP A 103 8.67 -10.60 6.25
CA ASP A 103 8.29 -9.56 7.21
C ASP A 103 8.39 -8.13 6.64
N SER A 104 8.71 -8.00 5.38
CA SER A 104 8.98 -6.73 4.71
C SER A 104 8.36 -6.72 3.30
N PHE A 105 7.03 -6.92 3.24
CA PHE A 105 6.24 -6.98 2.01
C PHE A 105 4.82 -6.44 2.26
N ARG A 106 4.62 -5.11 2.13
CA ARG A 106 3.41 -4.44 2.62
C ARG A 106 2.97 -3.19 1.85
N ASP A 107 1.81 -2.68 2.27
CA ASP A 107 1.23 -1.40 1.87
C ASP A 107 0.82 -1.38 0.40
N PRO A 108 -0.14 -2.24 -0.03
CA PRO A 108 -0.56 -2.31 -1.42
C PRO A 108 -1.32 -1.05 -1.83
N LYS A 109 -0.89 -0.42 -2.92
CA LYS A 109 -1.61 0.68 -3.58
C LYS A 109 -2.14 0.23 -4.92
N VAL A 110 -3.47 0.30 -5.10
CA VAL A 110 -4.16 -0.19 -6.29
C VAL A 110 -4.71 0.96 -7.12
N TRP A 111 -4.60 0.87 -8.44
CA TRP A 111 -5.25 1.77 -9.38
C TRP A 111 -5.70 1.04 -10.63
N LYS A 112 -6.61 1.67 -11.37
CA LYS A 112 -7.05 1.18 -12.68
C LYS A 112 -6.38 1.96 -13.81
N HIS A 113 -5.94 1.24 -14.83
CA HIS A 113 -5.51 1.83 -16.08
C HIS A 113 -6.08 1.03 -17.23
N GLU A 114 -6.82 1.70 -18.11
CA GLU A 114 -7.59 1.06 -19.18
C GLU A 114 -8.51 -0.05 -18.64
N ASN A 115 -8.30 -1.28 -19.10
CA ASN A 115 -9.11 -2.45 -18.74
C ASN A 115 -8.40 -3.37 -17.71
N LYS A 116 -7.34 -2.90 -17.08
CA LYS A 116 -6.58 -3.64 -16.08
C LYS A 116 -6.46 -2.86 -14.77
N TYR A 117 -6.14 -3.59 -13.74
CA TYR A 117 -5.76 -3.07 -12.43
C TYR A 117 -4.29 -3.32 -12.19
N TYR A 118 -3.67 -2.42 -11.48
CA TYR A 118 -2.27 -2.48 -11.11
C TYR A 118 -2.15 -2.26 -9.61
N MET A 119 -1.15 -2.90 -9.02
CA MET A 119 -0.84 -2.76 -7.60
C MET A 119 0.65 -2.58 -7.43
N VAL A 120 1.06 -1.56 -6.68
CA VAL A 120 2.42 -1.43 -6.18
C VAL A 120 2.46 -1.87 -4.72
N VAL A 121 3.49 -2.63 -4.34
CA VAL A 121 3.71 -3.12 -2.97
C VAL A 121 5.14 -2.81 -2.56
N GLY A 122 5.30 -2.28 -1.36
CA GLY A 122 6.61 -2.03 -0.77
C GLY A 122 7.27 -3.32 -0.28
N ALA A 123 8.58 -3.40 -0.40
CA ALA A 123 9.31 -4.62 -0.07
C ALA A 123 10.75 -4.36 0.37
N SER A 124 11.38 -5.43 0.87
CA SER A 124 12.81 -5.50 1.18
C SER A 124 13.43 -6.74 0.55
N ARG A 125 14.61 -6.57 -0.03
CA ARG A 125 15.43 -7.65 -0.57
C ARG A 125 16.92 -7.36 -0.33
N ASN A 126 17.62 -8.28 0.33
CA ASN A 126 19.06 -8.13 0.59
C ASN A 126 19.40 -6.80 1.28
N ASN A 127 18.60 -6.39 2.24
CA ASN A 127 18.73 -5.12 2.97
C ASN A 127 18.65 -3.87 2.07
N ARG A 128 17.84 -3.94 0.99
CA ARG A 128 17.51 -2.82 0.10
C ARG A 128 16.01 -2.71 -0.05
N GLY A 129 15.50 -1.50 0.11
CA GLY A 129 14.11 -1.17 -0.14
C GLY A 129 13.79 -1.21 -1.64
N LEU A 130 12.61 -1.69 -1.99
CA LEU A 130 12.12 -1.75 -3.36
C LEU A 130 10.60 -1.66 -3.41
N ALA A 131 10.08 -1.35 -4.59
CA ALA A 131 8.67 -1.41 -4.91
C ALA A 131 8.45 -2.47 -6.01
N LEU A 132 7.49 -3.37 -5.78
CA LEU A 132 7.07 -4.40 -6.73
C LEU A 132 5.78 -3.99 -7.40
N ILE A 133 5.62 -4.27 -8.69
CA ILE A 133 4.38 -4.00 -9.41
C ILE A 133 3.74 -5.30 -9.90
N TYR A 134 2.42 -5.37 -9.73
CA TYR A 134 1.55 -6.47 -10.12
C TYR A 134 0.46 -5.96 -11.05
N GLU A 135 -0.11 -6.84 -11.87
CA GLU A 135 -1.29 -6.57 -12.69
C GLU A 135 -2.40 -7.59 -12.45
N SER A 136 -3.64 -7.17 -12.61
CA SER A 136 -4.83 -8.00 -12.52
C SER A 136 -5.88 -7.60 -13.56
N ALA A 137 -6.67 -8.56 -14.01
CA ALA A 137 -7.83 -8.33 -14.86
C ALA A 137 -9.14 -8.19 -14.06
N ASP A 138 -9.15 -8.64 -12.79
CA ASP A 138 -10.40 -8.88 -12.04
C ASP A 138 -10.36 -8.48 -10.55
N LEU A 139 -9.24 -7.90 -10.06
CA LEU A 139 -8.98 -7.55 -8.65
C LEU A 139 -8.74 -8.73 -7.70
N TYR A 140 -8.91 -9.96 -8.16
CA TYR A 140 -8.76 -11.16 -7.34
C TYR A 140 -7.48 -11.93 -7.65
N HIS A 141 -7.08 -11.98 -8.92
CA HIS A 141 -5.90 -12.72 -9.38
C HIS A 141 -4.82 -11.74 -9.82
N TRP A 142 -3.70 -11.75 -9.12
CA TRP A 142 -2.59 -10.82 -9.33
C TRP A 142 -1.37 -11.55 -9.89
N ASN A 143 -0.80 -10.99 -10.95
CA ASN A 143 0.41 -11.49 -11.57
C ASN A 143 1.55 -10.50 -11.35
N PHE A 144 2.68 -10.98 -10.87
CA PHE A 144 3.89 -10.17 -10.78
C PHE A 144 4.29 -9.67 -12.17
N LEU A 145 4.47 -8.37 -12.32
CA LEU A 145 4.84 -7.76 -13.58
C LEU A 145 6.33 -7.40 -13.61
N ASN A 146 6.82 -6.68 -12.60
CA ASN A 146 8.23 -6.26 -12.54
C ASN A 146 8.64 -5.79 -11.13
N VAL A 147 9.96 -5.59 -10.92
CA VAL A 147 10.48 -4.68 -9.90
C VAL A 147 10.37 -3.26 -10.46
N LEU A 148 9.48 -2.47 -9.90
CA LEU A 148 9.22 -1.09 -10.35
C LEU A 148 10.43 -0.19 -10.11
N ALA A 149 10.98 -0.26 -8.90
CA ALA A 149 12.20 0.43 -8.52
C ALA A 149 12.87 -0.27 -7.32
N GLU A 150 14.18 -0.12 -7.18
CA GLU A 150 14.98 -0.67 -6.08
C GLU A 150 16.02 0.34 -5.63
N SER A 151 16.26 0.43 -4.32
CA SER A 151 17.33 1.23 -3.73
C SER A 151 18.70 0.75 -4.22
N ARG A 152 19.52 1.71 -4.61
CA ARG A 152 20.93 1.47 -4.95
C ARG A 152 21.85 1.65 -3.73
N GLY A 153 21.23 1.86 -2.53
CA GLY A 153 21.89 2.10 -1.24
C GLY A 153 21.54 3.46 -0.62
N GLU A 154 20.89 4.35 -1.37
CA GLU A 154 20.57 5.72 -0.94
C GLU A 154 19.26 5.82 -0.14
N TRP A 155 18.30 4.93 -0.39
CA TRP A 155 16.95 5.03 0.18
C TRP A 155 16.60 3.82 1.08
N GLY A 156 17.42 3.55 2.08
CA GLY A 156 17.09 2.60 3.15
C GLY A 156 16.91 1.15 2.72
N PHE A 157 16.44 0.34 3.67
CA PHE A 157 16.36 -1.12 3.49
C PHE A 157 14.94 -1.64 3.24
N MET A 158 13.90 -0.86 3.49
CA MET A 158 12.50 -1.18 3.23
C MET A 158 11.77 0.08 2.77
N TRP A 159 10.91 -0.02 1.78
CA TRP A 159 10.07 1.08 1.32
C TRP A 159 8.63 0.85 1.76
N GLU A 160 8.14 1.71 2.65
CA GLU A 160 6.78 1.67 3.17
C GLU A 160 5.87 2.60 2.38
N CYS A 161 4.57 2.28 2.39
CA CYS A 161 3.49 3.10 1.84
C CYS A 161 3.75 3.62 0.42
N PRO A 162 4.17 2.76 -0.55
CA PRO A 162 4.39 3.21 -1.90
C PRO A 162 3.09 3.72 -2.52
N ASP A 163 3.20 4.80 -3.29
CA ASP A 163 2.11 5.31 -4.14
C ASP A 163 2.67 5.59 -5.53
N PHE A 164 1.95 5.17 -6.57
CA PHE A 164 2.41 5.31 -7.95
C PHE A 164 1.33 5.90 -8.85
N TYR A 165 1.65 7.02 -9.49
CA TYR A 165 0.68 7.76 -10.28
C TYR A 165 1.30 8.60 -11.38
N GLN A 166 0.48 8.93 -12.37
CA GLN A 166 0.86 9.89 -13.41
C GLN A 166 0.64 11.32 -12.91
N LEU A 167 1.62 12.19 -13.19
CA LEU A 167 1.55 13.63 -12.97
C LEU A 167 2.09 14.36 -14.20
N GLY A 168 1.20 14.99 -14.96
CA GLY A 168 1.54 15.55 -16.26
C GLY A 168 1.94 14.46 -17.26
N ASP A 169 3.13 14.60 -17.84
CA ASP A 169 3.70 13.64 -18.79
C ASP A 169 4.63 12.59 -18.14
N LYS A 170 4.79 12.62 -16.82
CA LYS A 170 5.66 11.72 -16.06
C LYS A 170 4.88 10.88 -15.07
N TYR A 171 5.52 9.82 -14.61
CA TYR A 171 5.07 9.01 -13.47
C TYR A 171 5.88 9.34 -12.23
N VAL A 172 5.22 9.25 -11.10
CA VAL A 172 5.80 9.51 -9.79
C VAL A 172 5.58 8.27 -8.91
N LEU A 173 6.67 7.77 -8.34
CA LEU A 173 6.64 6.81 -7.24
C LEU A 173 7.01 7.55 -5.97
N THR A 174 6.14 7.54 -4.98
CA THR A 174 6.44 8.05 -3.63
C THR A 174 6.49 6.89 -2.65
N PHE A 175 7.30 6.99 -1.61
CA PHE A 175 7.42 5.99 -0.55
C PHE A 175 8.11 6.58 0.67
N SER A 176 7.98 5.90 1.81
CA SER A 176 8.66 6.24 3.05
C SER A 176 9.75 5.20 3.35
N PRO A 177 11.03 5.56 3.19
CA PRO A 177 12.14 4.62 3.33
C PRO A 177 12.51 4.39 4.80
N MET A 178 12.57 3.13 5.23
CA MET A 178 13.12 2.77 6.54
C MET A 178 14.65 2.72 6.50
N GLY A 179 15.29 3.33 7.51
CA GLY A 179 16.74 3.29 7.66
C GLY A 179 17.52 4.22 6.73
N SER A 180 16.88 5.29 6.25
CA SER A 180 17.52 6.32 5.42
C SER A 180 17.89 7.60 6.18
N GLY A 181 18.09 7.52 7.50
CA GLY A 181 18.40 8.68 8.33
C GLY A 181 17.21 9.62 8.51
N ASP A 182 17.38 10.90 8.17
CA ASP A 182 16.38 11.94 8.36
C ASP A 182 15.32 12.01 7.22
N HIS A 183 15.43 11.15 6.20
CA HIS A 183 14.48 11.13 5.08
C HIS A 183 13.21 10.40 5.47
N THR A 184 12.09 11.11 5.52
CA THR A 184 10.79 10.58 5.94
C THR A 184 9.92 10.11 4.78
N SER A 185 9.89 10.87 3.68
CA SER A 185 9.17 10.53 2.46
C SER A 185 9.89 11.07 1.25
N VAL A 186 10.04 10.23 0.23
CA VAL A 186 10.80 10.54 -0.98
C VAL A 186 9.97 10.27 -2.24
N TYR A 187 10.39 10.84 -3.35
CA TYR A 187 9.79 10.58 -4.65
C TYR A 187 10.86 10.22 -5.68
N LEU A 188 10.44 9.41 -6.65
CA LEU A 188 11.15 9.17 -7.91
C LEU A 188 10.25 9.59 -9.06
N THR A 189 10.79 10.26 -10.09
CA THR A 189 10.04 10.60 -11.29
C THR A 189 10.71 10.10 -12.55
N GLY A 190 9.90 9.64 -13.51
CA GLY A 190 10.40 9.08 -14.76
C GLY A 190 9.31 8.67 -15.74
N ASP A 191 9.70 7.86 -16.71
CA ASP A 191 8.82 7.29 -17.72
C ASP A 191 8.43 5.86 -17.36
N PHE A 192 7.17 5.49 -17.63
CA PHE A 192 6.64 4.16 -17.28
C PHE A 192 5.99 3.51 -18.48
N ASP A 193 6.27 2.22 -18.64
CA ASP A 193 5.66 1.36 -19.65
C ASP A 193 4.75 0.30 -19.00
N TYR A 194 3.45 0.43 -19.16
CA TYR A 194 2.44 -0.50 -18.64
C TYR A 194 2.57 -1.92 -19.18
N LYS A 195 3.16 -2.13 -20.36
CA LYS A 195 3.30 -3.48 -20.94
C LYS A 195 4.35 -4.31 -20.23
N THR A 196 5.41 -3.66 -19.77
CA THR A 196 6.57 -4.32 -19.17
C THR A 196 6.68 -4.07 -17.68
N GLY A 197 5.92 -3.10 -17.13
CA GLY A 197 6.07 -2.63 -15.75
C GLY A 197 7.40 -1.92 -15.49
N LYS A 198 8.10 -1.51 -16.56
CA LYS A 198 9.38 -0.82 -16.43
C LYS A 198 9.17 0.65 -16.10
N PHE A 199 9.79 1.11 -15.02
CA PHE A 199 9.87 2.51 -14.63
C PHE A 199 11.31 3.00 -14.78
N ASP A 200 11.52 3.93 -15.70
CA ASP A 200 12.82 4.53 -15.99
C ASP A 200 12.90 5.90 -15.33
N TRP A 201 13.23 5.87 -14.03
CA TRP A 201 13.29 7.10 -13.24
C TRP A 201 14.65 7.78 -13.33
N HIS A 202 14.65 9.12 -13.34
CA HIS A 202 15.85 9.94 -13.53
C HIS A 202 16.02 11.00 -12.44
N ILE A 203 14.94 11.33 -11.74
CA ILE A 203 14.92 12.36 -10.69
C ILE A 203 14.44 11.72 -9.42
N SER A 204 15.07 12.07 -8.32
CA SER A 204 14.65 11.72 -6.97
C SER A 204 14.78 12.93 -6.05
N GLY A 205 13.98 12.96 -4.99
CA GLY A 205 14.06 14.01 -3.98
C GLY A 205 13.17 13.71 -2.78
N GLU A 206 13.25 14.58 -1.81
CA GLU A 206 12.40 14.55 -0.62
C GLU A 206 11.07 15.24 -0.93
N MET A 207 9.98 14.69 -0.38
CA MET A 207 8.64 15.25 -0.60
C MET A 207 8.37 16.45 0.31
N ASP A 208 8.99 16.49 1.47
CA ASP A 208 8.78 17.53 2.48
C ASP A 208 10.06 17.80 3.27
N TRP A 209 10.18 19.00 3.83
CA TRP A 209 11.31 19.43 4.65
C TRP A 209 10.99 19.47 6.14
N GLY A 210 9.80 19.02 6.54
CA GLY A 210 9.40 18.85 7.93
C GLY A 210 9.93 17.53 8.51
N PHE A 211 9.76 17.37 9.83
CA PHE A 211 10.31 16.22 10.55
C PHE A 211 9.38 14.99 10.53
N ASP A 212 8.07 15.19 10.32
CA ASP A 212 7.05 14.18 10.59
C ASP A 212 6.17 13.83 9.38
N PHE A 213 6.51 14.30 8.17
CA PHE A 213 5.77 13.95 6.96
C PHE A 213 6.13 12.53 6.52
N TYR A 214 5.36 11.56 6.98
CA TYR A 214 5.58 10.13 6.78
C TYR A 214 4.35 9.44 6.23
N ALA A 215 4.56 8.41 5.37
CA ALA A 215 3.52 7.55 4.80
C ALA A 215 2.41 8.31 4.02
N PRO A 216 2.73 9.34 3.21
CA PRO A 216 1.72 10.05 2.45
C PRO A 216 1.05 9.14 1.43
N GLN A 217 -0.25 9.33 1.24
CA GLN A 217 -1.03 8.65 0.21
C GLN A 217 -1.79 9.64 -0.64
N SER A 218 -1.89 9.39 -1.93
CA SER A 218 -2.61 10.27 -2.84
C SER A 218 -3.95 9.71 -3.29
N MET A 219 -4.85 10.63 -3.62
CA MET A 219 -6.11 10.33 -4.27
C MET A 219 -6.46 11.40 -5.30
N VAL A 220 -7.31 11.05 -6.26
CA VAL A 220 -7.86 12.02 -7.21
C VAL A 220 -9.19 12.52 -6.68
N ALA A 221 -9.29 13.82 -6.47
CA ALA A 221 -10.54 14.49 -6.08
C ALA A 221 -11.53 14.52 -7.27
N PRO A 222 -12.84 14.71 -7.03
CA PRO A 222 -13.84 14.80 -8.09
C PRO A 222 -13.61 15.91 -9.12
N ASP A 223 -12.87 16.95 -8.75
CA ASP A 223 -12.48 18.06 -9.64
C ASP A 223 -11.20 17.80 -10.45
N GLY A 224 -10.64 16.59 -10.33
CA GLY A 224 -9.44 16.16 -11.05
C GLY A 224 -8.11 16.53 -10.39
N ARG A 225 -8.11 17.24 -9.26
CA ARG A 225 -6.88 17.48 -8.50
C ARG A 225 -6.40 16.20 -7.83
N ARG A 226 -5.09 16.01 -7.82
CA ARG A 226 -4.48 15.00 -6.95
C ARG A 226 -4.24 15.61 -5.59
N LEU A 227 -4.79 14.99 -4.58
CA LEU A 227 -4.58 15.36 -3.17
C LEU A 227 -3.60 14.36 -2.54
N ILE A 228 -2.74 14.84 -1.67
CA ILE A 228 -1.83 14.02 -0.85
C ILE A 228 -2.17 14.31 0.60
N VAL A 229 -2.37 13.26 1.37
CA VAL A 229 -2.69 13.29 2.80
C VAL A 229 -1.70 12.44 3.57
#